data_d0e62f67c0e6b6ed23263017bd77ef75
#
_entry.id   d0e62f67c0e6b6ed23263017bd77ef75
#
_cell.length_a   1.000
_cell.length_b   1.000
_cell.length_c   1.000
_cell.angle_alpha   90.00
_cell.angle_beta   90.00
_cell.angle_gamma   90.00
#
_symmetry.space_group_name_H-M   'P 1'
#
loop_
_entity.id
_entity.type
_entity.pdbx_description
1 polymer ?
#
loop_
_entity_poly.entity_id
_entity_poly.type
_entity_poly.pdbx_seq_one_letter_code
_entity_poly.pdbx_strand_id
1 'polypeptide(L)'
;MENGIYTKIITDKGDILVNLEYKLTPITVSNFIGLSLGTLSNYSNRKNARFYDNLFFHRVIPDFMIQGGCPNGNGMGGPGYNFKDEFHPNLKHDKPGVLSMANAGPNTNGSQFFITHLPTPWLDGKHSVFGNVIEGQSIVDLISNGDKIEKVEIIKVGEDAEKFDEVKVFELGIIN
;
A
#
# COMPACT_ATOMS: atom_id res chain seq x y z
N MET A 1 19.64 -2.83 -6.70
CA MET A 1 18.56 -3.37 -5.83
C MET A 1 18.58 -4.89 -5.86
N GLU A 2 18.33 -5.49 -4.72
CA GLU A 2 18.19 -6.94 -4.63
C GLU A 2 16.93 -7.41 -5.37
N ASN A 3 16.87 -8.70 -5.68
CA ASN A 3 15.68 -9.29 -6.30
C ASN A 3 14.46 -9.08 -5.39
N GLY A 4 13.38 -8.59 -5.97
CA GLY A 4 12.16 -8.27 -5.23
C GLY A 4 11.21 -7.40 -6.02
N ILE A 5 10.12 -7.01 -5.36
CA ILE A 5 9.18 -6.04 -5.91
C ILE A 5 9.20 -4.81 -4.99
N TYR A 6 9.29 -3.65 -5.62
CA TYR A 6 9.39 -2.36 -4.92
C TYR A 6 8.33 -1.41 -5.46
N THR A 7 7.94 -0.47 -4.63
CA THR A 7 7.13 0.66 -5.07
C THR A 7 7.84 1.96 -4.74
N LYS A 8 7.77 2.90 -5.67
CA LYS A 8 8.24 4.25 -5.48
C LYS A 8 7.03 5.17 -5.43
N ILE A 9 6.80 5.74 -4.28
CA ILE A 9 5.72 6.71 -4.06
C ILE A 9 6.33 8.10 -4.25
N ILE A 10 5.93 8.78 -5.31
CA ILE A 10 6.43 10.11 -5.66
C ILE A 10 5.47 11.13 -5.06
N THR A 11 5.97 11.99 -4.18
CA THR A 11 5.17 12.97 -3.44
C THR A 11 5.68 14.39 -3.63
N ASP A 12 4.90 15.37 -3.19
CA ASP A 12 5.29 16.78 -3.18
C ASP A 12 6.57 17.06 -2.36
N LYS A 13 6.88 16.17 -1.40
CA LYS A 13 8.04 16.33 -0.50
C LYS A 13 9.25 15.52 -0.94
N GLY A 14 9.09 14.61 -1.89
CA GLY A 14 10.13 13.71 -2.36
C GLY A 14 9.63 12.28 -2.55
N ASP A 15 10.56 11.38 -2.81
CA ASP A 15 10.26 9.98 -3.14
C ASP A 15 10.43 9.08 -1.92
N ILE A 16 9.54 8.11 -1.81
CA ILE A 16 9.58 7.05 -0.80
C ILE A 16 9.71 5.72 -1.54
N LEU A 17 10.80 4.99 -1.29
CA LEU A 17 11.02 3.67 -1.88
C LEU A 17 10.70 2.59 -0.86
N VAL A 18 9.81 1.67 -1.22
CA VAL A 18 9.26 0.65 -0.32
C VAL A 18 9.46 -0.73 -0.92
N ASN A 19 9.94 -1.68 -0.13
CA ASN A 19 9.94 -3.09 -0.47
C ASN A 19 8.54 -3.68 -0.25
N LEU A 20 8.00 -4.41 -1.22
CA LEU A 20 6.70 -5.08 -1.12
C LEU A 20 6.88 -6.57 -0.84
N GLU A 21 6.18 -7.09 0.16
CA GLU A 21 6.27 -8.47 0.64
C GLU A 21 5.40 -9.41 -0.18
N TYR A 22 5.66 -9.49 -1.48
CA TYR A 22 4.81 -10.24 -2.43
C TYR A 22 4.78 -11.75 -2.20
N LYS A 23 5.78 -12.30 -1.51
CA LYS A 23 5.82 -13.73 -1.19
C LYS A 23 5.02 -14.07 0.07
N LEU A 24 4.98 -13.17 1.04
CA LEU A 24 4.32 -13.38 2.33
C LEU A 24 2.88 -12.86 2.35
N THR A 25 2.60 -11.79 1.62
CA THR A 25 1.25 -11.21 1.51
C THR A 25 0.89 -10.95 0.04
N PRO A 26 0.79 -12.03 -0.77
CA PRO A 26 0.62 -11.88 -2.21
C PRO A 26 -0.67 -11.18 -2.62
N ILE A 27 -1.78 -11.41 -1.91
CA ILE A 27 -3.08 -10.81 -2.27
C ILE A 27 -3.04 -9.30 -2.03
N THR A 28 -2.57 -8.89 -0.86
CA THR A 28 -2.46 -7.47 -0.49
C THR A 28 -1.52 -6.73 -1.44
N VAL A 29 -0.37 -7.33 -1.75
CA VAL A 29 0.59 -6.77 -2.70
C VAL A 29 -0.01 -6.70 -4.11
N SER A 30 -0.71 -7.76 -4.57
CA SER A 30 -1.34 -7.77 -5.88
C SER A 30 -2.39 -6.67 -6.04
N ASN A 31 -3.17 -6.43 -4.99
CA ASN A 31 -4.13 -5.33 -4.94
C ASN A 31 -3.44 -3.97 -5.10
N PHE A 32 -2.40 -3.74 -4.31
CA PHE A 32 -1.66 -2.47 -4.36
C PHE A 32 -1.02 -2.25 -5.74
N ILE A 33 -0.35 -3.26 -6.29
CA ILE A 33 0.27 -3.18 -7.62
C ILE A 33 -0.79 -2.92 -8.69
N GLY A 34 -1.86 -3.70 -8.67
CA GLY A 34 -2.91 -3.60 -9.68
C GLY A 34 -3.62 -2.25 -9.67
N LEU A 35 -3.89 -1.70 -8.48
CA LEU A 35 -4.43 -0.35 -8.36
C LEU A 35 -3.40 0.70 -8.84
N SER A 36 -2.15 0.56 -8.44
CA SER A 36 -1.08 1.49 -8.85
C SER A 36 -0.90 1.56 -10.36
N LEU A 37 -0.95 0.41 -11.04
CA LEU A 37 -0.76 0.31 -12.49
C LEU A 37 -2.05 0.51 -13.29
N GLY A 38 -3.22 0.39 -12.65
CA GLY A 38 -4.50 0.42 -13.33
C GLY A 38 -4.91 -0.91 -13.97
N THR A 39 -4.21 -2.01 -13.65
CA THR A 39 -4.49 -3.33 -14.22
C THR A 39 -5.69 -4.03 -13.59
N LEU A 40 -6.21 -3.52 -12.46
CA LEU A 40 -7.43 -4.00 -11.83
C LEU A 40 -8.67 -3.19 -12.25
N SER A 41 -8.66 -2.57 -13.42
CA SER A 41 -9.76 -1.74 -13.89
C SER A 41 -11.09 -2.47 -14.04
N ASN A 42 -11.09 -3.81 -14.18
CA ASN A 42 -12.31 -4.60 -14.20
C ASN A 42 -13.00 -4.71 -12.83
N TYR A 43 -12.27 -4.47 -11.77
CA TYR A 43 -12.75 -4.57 -10.38
C TYR A 43 -12.91 -3.20 -9.72
N SER A 44 -11.98 -2.29 -10.01
CA SER A 44 -11.95 -0.96 -9.42
C SER A 44 -13.04 -0.04 -9.97
N ASN A 45 -13.59 0.79 -9.11
CA ASN A 45 -14.54 1.84 -9.49
C ASN A 45 -13.89 3.03 -10.22
N ARG A 46 -12.56 3.09 -10.30
CA ARG A 46 -11.81 4.06 -11.11
C ARG A 46 -11.32 3.36 -12.38
N LYS A 47 -12.17 3.29 -13.38
CA LYS A 47 -11.89 2.59 -14.64
C LYS A 47 -10.78 3.29 -15.44
N ASN A 48 -9.89 2.48 -16.05
CA ASN A 48 -8.83 2.94 -16.95
C ASN A 48 -7.88 3.97 -16.30
N ALA A 49 -7.70 3.91 -14.98
CA ALA A 49 -6.91 4.87 -14.24
C ALA A 49 -5.88 4.18 -13.34
N ARG A 50 -4.73 4.82 -13.23
CA ARG A 50 -3.77 4.53 -12.17
C ARG A 50 -4.35 5.11 -10.88
N PHE A 51 -4.81 4.23 -10.00
CA PHE A 51 -5.73 4.58 -8.91
C PHE A 51 -5.18 5.64 -7.96
N TYR A 52 -3.89 5.54 -7.62
CA TYR A 52 -3.29 6.41 -6.61
C TYR A 52 -2.78 7.75 -7.14
N ASP A 53 -2.69 7.92 -8.46
CA ASP A 53 -2.19 9.16 -9.05
C ASP A 53 -3.08 10.35 -8.62
N ASN A 54 -2.44 11.40 -8.12
CA ASN A 54 -3.08 12.63 -7.67
C ASN A 54 -3.97 12.50 -6.43
N LEU A 55 -3.86 11.41 -5.67
CA LEU A 55 -4.51 11.30 -4.36
C LEU A 55 -3.67 11.98 -3.27
N PHE A 56 -4.24 12.15 -2.09
CA PHE A 56 -3.62 12.89 -0.99
C PHE A 56 -3.39 12.00 0.22
N PHE A 57 -2.38 12.35 1.02
CA PHE A 57 -2.28 11.88 2.39
C PHE A 57 -3.30 12.65 3.22
N HIS A 58 -4.52 12.11 3.32
CA HIS A 58 -5.65 12.81 3.93
C HIS A 58 -5.68 12.73 5.45
N ARG A 59 -4.84 11.88 6.05
CA ARG A 59 -4.75 11.72 7.50
C ARG A 59 -3.30 11.48 7.89
N VAL A 60 -2.71 12.48 8.54
CA VAL A 60 -1.32 12.43 9.03
C VAL A 60 -1.35 12.74 10.52
N ILE A 61 -0.88 11.81 11.33
CA ILE A 61 -0.78 11.97 12.78
C ILE A 61 0.70 11.91 13.15
N PRO A 62 1.29 13.02 13.64
CA PRO A 62 2.70 13.05 14.04
C PRO A 62 3.03 11.94 15.04
N ASP A 63 4.23 11.38 14.91
CA ASP A 63 4.72 10.29 15.74
C ASP A 63 3.85 9.02 15.69
N PHE A 64 3.05 8.88 14.65
CA PHE A 64 2.23 7.69 14.43
C PHE A 64 2.33 7.21 12.98
N MET A 65 1.63 7.85 12.03
CA MET A 65 1.62 7.38 10.64
C MET A 65 1.16 8.46 9.65
N ILE A 66 1.40 8.20 8.38
CA ILE A 66 0.80 8.91 7.25
C ILE A 66 -0.14 7.96 6.52
N GLN A 67 -1.36 8.38 6.24
CA GLN A 67 -2.38 7.56 5.59
C GLN A 67 -2.88 8.22 4.31
N GLY A 68 -2.96 7.45 3.24
CA GLY A 68 -3.44 7.88 1.94
C GLY A 68 -4.17 6.78 1.20
N GLY A 69 -4.47 7.04 -0.07
CA GLY A 69 -5.12 6.05 -0.94
C GLY A 69 -6.64 6.10 -0.95
N CYS A 70 -7.25 7.13 -0.33
CA CYS A 70 -8.68 7.35 -0.42
C CYS A 70 -9.02 8.19 -1.66
N PRO A 71 -9.82 7.67 -2.61
CA PRO A 71 -10.14 8.42 -3.83
C PRO A 71 -10.97 9.68 -3.56
N ASN A 72 -11.70 9.72 -2.45
CA ASN A 72 -12.51 10.89 -2.05
C ASN A 72 -11.71 11.88 -1.19
N GLY A 73 -10.52 11.51 -0.70
CA GLY A 73 -9.68 12.37 0.13
C GLY A 73 -10.22 12.62 1.55
N ASN A 74 -11.20 11.84 2.01
CA ASN A 74 -11.86 12.03 3.31
C ASN A 74 -11.87 10.77 4.19
N GLY A 75 -11.20 9.69 3.77
CA GLY A 75 -11.17 8.42 4.49
C GLY A 75 -12.36 7.51 4.26
N MET A 76 -13.39 7.95 3.55
CA MET A 76 -14.65 7.20 3.33
C MET A 76 -14.67 6.43 2.02
N GLY A 77 -13.74 6.70 1.12
CA GLY A 77 -13.70 6.09 -0.20
C GLY A 77 -12.76 4.89 -0.29
N GLY A 78 -12.96 4.10 -1.34
CA GLY A 78 -12.15 2.94 -1.64
C GLY A 78 -12.31 2.53 -3.10
N PRO A 79 -11.81 1.33 -3.46
CA PRO A 79 -11.83 0.88 -4.85
C PRO A 79 -13.17 0.30 -5.31
N GLY A 80 -14.16 0.22 -4.42
CA GLY A 80 -15.47 -0.36 -4.72
C GLY A 80 -15.61 -1.83 -4.33
N TYR A 81 -14.62 -2.38 -3.65
CA TYR A 81 -14.61 -3.75 -3.11
C TYR A 81 -13.81 -3.80 -1.82
N ASN A 82 -14.00 -4.88 -1.07
CA ASN A 82 -13.16 -5.22 0.08
C ASN A 82 -12.51 -6.59 -0.15
N PHE A 83 -11.36 -6.80 0.48
CA PHE A 83 -10.72 -8.12 0.51
C PHE A 83 -10.22 -8.46 1.91
N LYS A 84 -9.94 -9.75 2.12
CA LYS A 84 -9.62 -10.31 3.43
C LYS A 84 -8.28 -9.83 3.96
N ASP A 85 -8.16 -9.81 5.28
CA ASP A 85 -6.88 -9.62 5.96
C ASP A 85 -5.89 -10.73 5.58
N GLU A 86 -4.62 -10.35 5.55
CA GLU A 86 -3.54 -11.26 5.20
C GLU A 86 -2.40 -11.02 6.18
N PHE A 87 -2.49 -11.67 7.34
CA PHE A 87 -1.49 -11.55 8.39
C PHE A 87 -0.42 -12.61 8.24
N HIS A 88 0.82 -12.23 8.52
CA HIS A 88 1.95 -13.16 8.55
C HIS A 88 2.75 -12.93 9.83
N PRO A 89 3.15 -14.00 10.55
CA PRO A 89 3.83 -13.85 11.84
C PRO A 89 5.17 -13.13 11.77
N ASN A 90 5.80 -13.10 10.60
CA ASN A 90 7.07 -12.40 10.38
C ASN A 90 6.88 -10.92 10.01
N LEU A 91 5.64 -10.46 9.80
CA LEU A 91 5.34 -9.09 9.40
C LEU A 91 4.58 -8.38 10.51
N LYS A 92 5.29 -7.47 11.18
CA LYS A 92 4.78 -6.74 12.34
C LYS A 92 5.03 -5.25 12.18
N HIS A 93 4.28 -4.47 12.95
CA HIS A 93 4.46 -3.02 13.05
C HIS A 93 5.55 -2.71 14.08
N ASP A 94 6.77 -3.15 13.83
CA ASP A 94 7.88 -3.17 14.80
C ASP A 94 8.96 -2.11 14.58
N LYS A 95 8.75 -1.22 13.61
CA LYS A 95 9.76 -0.21 13.24
C LYS A 95 9.13 0.98 12.53
N PRO A 96 9.87 2.08 12.35
CA PRO A 96 9.48 3.13 11.42
C PRO A 96 9.41 2.60 9.99
N GLY A 97 8.49 3.12 9.18
CA GLY A 97 8.43 2.81 7.76
C GLY A 97 7.73 1.49 7.41
N VAL A 98 6.85 0.99 8.27
CA VAL A 98 6.02 -0.17 7.95
C VAL A 98 4.85 0.29 7.08
N LEU A 99 4.69 -0.36 5.91
CA LEU A 99 3.56 -0.16 5.01
C LEU A 99 2.48 -1.19 5.33
N SER A 100 1.29 -0.72 5.67
CA SER A 100 0.18 -1.55 6.17
C SER A 100 -1.15 -1.04 5.62
N MET A 101 -2.17 -1.90 5.62
CA MET A 101 -3.50 -1.57 5.12
C MET A 101 -4.36 -0.90 6.19
N ALA A 102 -4.91 0.26 5.87
CA ALA A 102 -6.01 0.83 6.63
C ALA A 102 -7.28 0.01 6.40
N ASN A 103 -8.16 -0.06 7.40
CA ASN A 103 -9.41 -0.79 7.29
C ASN A 103 -10.46 -0.21 8.26
N ALA A 104 -11.70 -0.69 8.11
CA ALA A 104 -12.85 -0.35 8.96
C ALA A 104 -13.29 -1.54 9.84
N GLY A 105 -12.36 -2.42 10.16
CA GLY A 105 -12.58 -3.67 10.90
C GLY A 105 -12.08 -4.87 10.12
N PRO A 106 -12.31 -6.10 10.63
CA PRO A 106 -11.83 -7.32 9.98
C PRO A 106 -12.29 -7.47 8.53
N ASN A 107 -11.37 -7.84 7.65
CA ASN A 107 -11.64 -8.18 6.25
C ASN A 107 -12.30 -7.04 5.45
N THR A 108 -11.88 -5.80 5.72
CA THR A 108 -12.39 -4.63 5.00
C THR A 108 -11.30 -3.84 4.28
N ASN A 109 -10.27 -4.54 3.80
CA ASN A 109 -9.19 -3.91 3.06
C ASN A 109 -9.67 -3.44 1.69
N GLY A 110 -9.21 -2.28 1.27
CA GLY A 110 -9.54 -1.70 -0.02
C GLY A 110 -8.32 -1.04 -0.66
N SER A 111 -8.30 0.29 -0.74
CA SER A 111 -7.19 1.03 -1.34
C SER A 111 -6.37 1.83 -0.35
N GLN A 112 -6.91 2.14 0.82
CA GLN A 112 -6.21 3.00 1.78
C GLN A 112 -5.09 2.24 2.50
N PHE A 113 -3.96 2.90 2.64
CA PHE A 113 -2.77 2.37 3.28
C PHE A 113 -2.16 3.43 4.19
N PHE A 114 -1.28 2.99 5.08
CA PHE A 114 -0.49 3.90 5.91
C PHE A 114 0.97 3.46 5.99
N ILE A 115 1.84 4.42 6.29
CA ILE A 115 3.26 4.19 6.55
C ILE A 115 3.58 4.77 7.91
N THR A 116 4.21 3.98 8.78
CA THR A 116 4.45 4.37 10.17
C THR A 116 5.65 5.30 10.34
N HIS A 117 5.56 6.21 11.34
CA HIS A 117 6.68 7.00 11.81
C HIS A 117 7.52 6.25 12.84
N LEU A 118 6.86 5.43 13.67
CA LEU A 118 7.44 4.71 14.82
C LEU A 118 6.85 3.31 14.88
N PRO A 119 7.40 2.40 15.71
CA PRO A 119 6.74 1.12 15.98
C PRO A 119 5.33 1.31 16.53
N THR A 120 4.38 0.55 16.00
CA THR A 120 2.95 0.60 16.39
C THR A 120 2.46 -0.83 16.70
N PRO A 121 3.03 -1.51 17.72
CA PRO A 121 2.77 -2.94 17.93
C PRO A 121 1.32 -3.27 18.27
N TRP A 122 0.52 -2.32 18.75
CA TRP A 122 -0.90 -2.52 19.01
C TRP A 122 -1.72 -2.76 17.74
N LEU A 123 -1.16 -2.49 16.54
CA LEU A 123 -1.82 -2.74 15.25
C LEU A 123 -1.59 -4.15 14.72
N ASP A 124 -0.68 -4.91 15.33
CA ASP A 124 -0.41 -6.29 14.93
C ASP A 124 -1.67 -7.16 15.07
N GLY A 125 -1.95 -7.98 14.04
CA GLY A 125 -3.14 -8.81 14.00
C GLY A 125 -4.43 -8.07 13.67
N LYS A 126 -4.37 -6.76 13.41
CA LYS A 126 -5.53 -5.92 13.05
C LYS A 126 -5.39 -5.29 11.67
N HIS A 127 -4.16 -5.03 11.24
CA HIS A 127 -3.84 -4.44 9.94
C HIS A 127 -2.81 -5.30 9.23
N SER A 128 -2.99 -5.49 7.92
CA SER A 128 -2.13 -6.34 7.10
C SER A 128 -0.88 -5.58 6.66
N VAL A 129 0.25 -5.91 7.27
CA VAL A 129 1.57 -5.40 6.86
C VAL A 129 1.94 -6.03 5.53
N PHE A 130 2.35 -5.22 4.55
CA PHE A 130 2.73 -5.76 3.24
C PHE A 130 3.98 -5.11 2.64
N GLY A 131 4.70 -4.29 3.40
CA GLY A 131 5.93 -3.69 2.93
C GLY A 131 6.67 -2.90 4.01
N ASN A 132 7.84 -2.41 3.64
CA ASN A 132 8.63 -1.55 4.51
C ASN A 132 9.47 -0.58 3.67
N VAL A 133 9.62 0.63 4.19
CA VAL A 133 10.45 1.67 3.57
C VAL A 133 11.92 1.25 3.59
N ILE A 134 12.59 1.34 2.44
CA ILE A 134 14.03 1.10 2.33
C ILE A 134 14.81 2.39 2.07
N GLU A 135 14.18 3.39 1.46
CA GLU A 135 14.73 4.74 1.29
C GLU A 135 13.61 5.76 1.41
N GLY A 136 13.89 6.88 2.05
CA GLY A 136 12.95 7.99 2.12
C GLY A 136 12.12 8.05 3.42
N GLN A 137 12.58 7.43 4.51
CA GLN A 137 11.91 7.59 5.80
C GLN A 137 11.86 9.07 6.22
N SER A 138 12.89 9.85 5.91
CA SER A 138 12.89 11.30 6.16
C SER A 138 11.77 12.01 5.40
N ILE A 139 11.40 11.52 4.22
CA ILE A 139 10.27 12.04 3.45
C ILE A 139 8.95 11.67 4.14
N VAL A 140 8.82 10.41 4.59
CA VAL A 140 7.64 9.99 5.38
C VAL A 140 7.43 10.95 6.57
N ASP A 141 8.51 11.30 7.26
CA ASP A 141 8.48 12.17 8.43
C ASP A 141 8.15 13.63 8.08
N LEU A 142 8.39 14.05 6.83
CA LEU A 142 8.09 15.40 6.33
C LEU A 142 6.66 15.55 5.79
N ILE A 143 6.01 14.45 5.43
CA ILE A 143 4.64 14.51 4.87
C ILE A 143 3.70 15.15 5.87
N SER A 144 2.91 16.10 5.38
CA SER A 144 1.85 16.79 6.13
C SER A 144 0.49 16.43 5.59
N ASN A 145 -0.53 16.63 6.41
CA ASN A 145 -1.91 16.39 6.01
C ASN A 145 -2.26 17.19 4.75
N GLY A 146 -2.73 16.50 3.72
CA GLY A 146 -3.06 17.12 2.45
C GLY A 146 -1.94 17.11 1.42
N ASP A 147 -0.75 16.62 1.74
CA ASP A 147 0.31 16.45 0.75
C ASP A 147 -0.11 15.42 -0.30
N LYS A 148 0.35 15.64 -1.53
CA LYS A 148 -0.12 14.90 -2.69
C LYS A 148 0.79 13.72 -3.04
N ILE A 149 0.15 12.60 -3.39
CA ILE A 149 0.80 11.50 -4.11
C ILE A 149 0.70 11.86 -5.60
N GLU A 150 1.82 12.20 -6.22
CA GLU A 150 1.82 12.52 -7.65
C GLU A 150 1.67 11.26 -8.47
N LYS A 151 2.41 10.20 -8.11
CA LYS A 151 2.45 8.95 -8.86
C LYS A 151 2.97 7.82 -7.96
N VAL A 152 2.49 6.61 -8.23
CA VAL A 152 3.03 5.38 -7.62
C VAL A 152 3.59 4.51 -8.73
N GLU A 153 4.90 4.23 -8.68
CA GLU A 153 5.59 3.36 -9.63
C GLU A 153 5.85 2.00 -9.01
N ILE A 154 5.87 0.96 -9.84
CA ILE A 154 6.19 -0.42 -9.44
C ILE A 154 7.46 -0.85 -10.15
N ILE A 155 8.39 -1.42 -9.38
CA ILE A 155 9.70 -1.87 -9.87
C ILE A 155 9.85 -3.35 -9.54
N LYS A 156 10.00 -4.19 -10.56
CA LYS A 156 10.22 -5.63 -10.40
C LYS A 156 11.67 -5.95 -10.76
N VAL A 157 12.39 -6.60 -9.86
CA VAL A 157 13.79 -6.98 -10.04
C VAL A 157 13.94 -8.48 -9.83
N GLY A 158 14.43 -9.17 -10.87
CA GLY A 158 14.67 -10.61 -10.84
C GLY A 158 13.51 -11.43 -11.41
N GLU A 159 13.79 -12.69 -11.70
CA GLU A 159 12.89 -13.57 -12.42
C GLU A 159 11.57 -13.82 -11.69
N ASP A 160 11.64 -14.12 -10.39
CA ASP A 160 10.43 -14.37 -9.58
C ASP A 160 9.52 -13.14 -9.52
N ALA A 161 10.12 -11.97 -9.36
CA ALA A 161 9.37 -10.71 -9.33
C ALA A 161 8.70 -10.43 -10.67
N GLU A 162 9.43 -10.66 -11.78
CA GLU A 162 8.90 -10.45 -13.13
C GLU A 162 7.75 -11.39 -13.47
N LYS A 163 7.74 -12.60 -12.89
CA LYS A 163 6.66 -13.58 -13.08
C LYS A 163 5.42 -13.32 -12.22
N PHE A 164 5.51 -12.43 -11.25
CA PHE A 164 4.38 -12.10 -10.39
C PHE A 164 3.31 -11.37 -11.19
N ASP A 165 2.17 -12.04 -11.38
CA ASP A 165 1.01 -11.53 -12.13
C ASP A 165 -0.04 -11.03 -11.14
N GLU A 166 -0.08 -9.73 -10.92
CA GLU A 166 -0.94 -9.10 -9.93
C GLU A 166 -2.44 -9.34 -10.19
N VAL A 167 -2.84 -9.39 -11.46
CA VAL A 167 -4.26 -9.62 -11.79
C VAL A 167 -4.65 -11.04 -11.43
N LYS A 168 -3.85 -12.02 -11.84
CA LYS A 168 -4.12 -13.43 -11.57
C LYS A 168 -4.10 -13.73 -10.07
N VAL A 169 -3.11 -13.21 -9.34
CA VAL A 169 -3.00 -13.40 -7.89
C VAL A 169 -4.19 -12.78 -7.17
N PHE A 170 -4.56 -11.55 -7.55
CA PHE A 170 -5.73 -10.88 -6.98
C PHE A 170 -7.01 -11.67 -7.21
N GLU A 171 -7.23 -12.13 -8.43
CA GLU A 171 -8.43 -12.92 -8.78
C GLU A 171 -8.55 -14.19 -7.94
N LEU A 172 -7.45 -14.91 -7.72
CA LEU A 172 -7.43 -16.08 -6.85
C LEU A 172 -7.77 -15.71 -5.40
N GLY A 173 -7.35 -14.55 -4.94
CA GLY A 173 -7.59 -14.07 -3.58
C GLY A 173 -9.02 -13.67 -3.29
N ILE A 174 -9.71 -13.05 -4.24
CA ILE A 174 -11.08 -12.58 -4.03
C ILE A 174 -12.14 -13.69 -4.20
N ILE A 175 -11.81 -14.75 -4.93
CA ILE A 175 -12.72 -15.88 -5.15
C ILE A 175 -12.75 -16.82 -3.95
N ASN A 176 -11.67 -16.88 -3.21
CA ASN A 176 -11.52 -17.73 -2.04
C ASN A 176 -11.67 -16.94 -0.75
#